data_308915ab3637ab07f9980fd5992b6752
#
_entry.id   308915ab3637ab07f9980fd5992b6752
#
_cell.length_a   1.000
_cell.length_b   1.000
_cell.length_c   1.000
_cell.angle_alpha   90.00
_cell.angle_beta   90.00
_cell.angle_gamma   90.00
#
_symmetry.space_group_name_H-M   'P 1'
#
loop_
_entity.id
_entity.type
_entity.pdbx_description
1 polymer ?
#
loop_
_entity_poly.entity_id
_entity_poly.type
_entity_poly.pdbx_seq_one_letter_code
_entity_poly.pdbx_strand_id
1 'polypeptide(L)'
;MCSSDLLRDATRGGVATILNEIAKAADVGVFVAEDAIPVRAQVRGAAELLGIDPLYVACEGRLVAVVDGSQAGDAVTALRAHPLGAQAAIIGEVTADPAGLVTIKTTFGGTRIVDLLVGDPLPRIC
;
A
#
# COMPACT_ATOMS: atom_id res chain seq x y z
N MET A 1 -10.82 -5.31 22.88
CA MET A 1 -9.83 -4.64 22.01
C MET A 1 -10.58 -3.98 20.89
N CYS A 2 -10.52 -2.67 20.80
CA CYS A 2 -11.09 -2.00 19.65
C CYS A 2 -10.22 -2.29 18.43
N SER A 3 -10.74 -3.03 17.47
CA SER A 3 -10.20 -3.02 16.13
C SER A 3 -10.47 -1.62 15.56
N SER A 4 -9.47 -0.80 15.47
CA SER A 4 -9.61 0.49 14.80
C SER A 4 -9.39 0.28 13.31
N ASP A 5 -10.47 0.27 12.58
CA ASP A 5 -10.40 0.30 11.12
C ASP A 5 -9.85 1.66 10.70
N LEU A 6 -8.90 1.64 9.77
CA LEU A 6 -8.27 2.83 9.26
C LEU A 6 -8.39 2.86 7.74
N LEU A 7 -8.84 4.00 7.24
CA LEU A 7 -8.94 4.26 5.81
C LEU A 7 -8.11 5.50 5.47
N ARG A 8 -7.23 5.37 4.51
CA ARG A 8 -6.37 6.47 4.05
C ARG A 8 -6.32 6.54 2.54
N ASP A 9 -6.38 7.75 2.03
CA ASP A 9 -6.25 8.04 0.61
C ASP A 9 -4.76 8.07 0.20
N ALA A 10 -4.43 7.44 -0.92
CA ALA A 10 -3.04 7.28 -1.38
C ALA A 10 -2.57 8.46 -2.24
N THR A 11 -2.77 9.69 -1.77
CA THR A 11 -2.41 10.90 -2.50
C THR A 11 -0.90 11.12 -2.58
N ARG A 12 -0.34 12.03 -1.82
CA ARG A 12 1.09 12.38 -1.86
C ARG A 12 2.00 11.24 -1.42
N GLY A 13 3.03 10.96 -2.20
CA GLY A 13 3.99 9.90 -1.90
C GLY A 13 3.45 8.49 -2.11
N GLY A 14 2.22 8.35 -2.58
CA GLY A 14 1.61 7.07 -2.92
C GLY A 14 1.36 6.15 -1.73
N VAL A 15 1.17 4.89 -2.04
CA VAL A 15 0.92 3.82 -1.05
C VAL A 15 2.11 3.68 -0.07
N ALA A 16 3.33 3.81 -0.55
CA ALA A 16 4.53 3.68 0.28
C ALA A 16 4.54 4.68 1.45
N THR A 17 4.22 5.92 1.20
CA THR A 17 4.18 6.96 2.23
C THR A 17 3.11 6.67 3.28
N ILE A 18 1.91 6.29 2.84
CA ILE A 18 0.81 5.98 3.76
C ILE A 18 1.14 4.80 4.65
N LEU A 19 1.69 3.72 4.09
CA LEU A 19 2.08 2.55 4.88
C LEU A 19 3.14 2.91 5.92
N ASN A 20 4.10 3.75 5.56
CA ASN A 20 5.11 4.24 6.50
C ASN A 20 4.52 5.13 7.60
N GLU A 21 3.59 5.99 7.27
CA GLU A 21 2.88 6.82 8.25
C GLU A 21 2.11 5.96 9.26
N ILE A 22 1.39 4.94 8.77
CA ILE A 22 0.66 4.00 9.62
C ILE A 22 1.62 3.24 10.54
N ALA A 23 2.69 2.68 9.98
CA ALA A 23 3.67 1.91 10.73
C ALA A 23 4.30 2.73 11.87
N LYS A 24 4.66 3.98 11.61
CA LYS A 24 5.29 4.87 12.58
C LYS A 24 4.29 5.39 13.62
N ALA A 25 3.11 5.82 13.18
CA ALA A 25 2.11 6.38 14.08
C ALA A 25 1.54 5.35 15.06
N ALA A 26 1.34 4.13 14.63
CA ALA A 26 0.81 3.04 15.44
C ALA A 26 1.90 2.16 16.09
N ASP A 27 3.17 2.42 15.79
CA ASP A 27 4.30 1.62 16.27
C ASP A 27 4.14 0.13 15.95
N VAL A 28 3.82 -0.15 14.71
CA VAL A 28 3.60 -1.51 14.19
C VAL A 28 4.44 -1.77 12.94
N GLY A 29 4.62 -3.04 12.61
CA GLY A 29 5.17 -3.44 11.33
C GLY A 29 4.07 -3.55 10.27
N VAL A 30 4.42 -3.30 9.02
CA VAL A 30 3.55 -3.55 7.87
C VAL A 30 4.32 -4.43 6.89
N PHE A 31 3.74 -5.57 6.58
CA PHE A 31 4.29 -6.51 5.60
C PHE A 31 3.38 -6.57 4.39
N VAL A 32 3.94 -6.35 3.21
CA VAL A 32 3.21 -6.29 1.95
C VAL A 32 3.80 -7.28 0.95
N ALA A 33 2.95 -7.90 0.15
CA ALA A 33 3.38 -8.74 -0.96
C ALA A 33 3.28 -7.93 -2.28
N GLU A 34 4.39 -7.75 -2.97
CA GLU A 34 4.44 -6.98 -4.22
C GLU A 34 3.47 -7.52 -5.26
N ASP A 35 3.37 -8.84 -5.39
CA ASP A 35 2.47 -9.50 -6.33
C ASP A 35 0.99 -9.29 -6.03
N ALA A 36 0.65 -8.98 -4.78
CA ALA A 36 -0.73 -8.77 -4.35
C ALA A 36 -1.22 -7.35 -4.65
N ILE A 37 -0.31 -6.42 -4.90
CA ILE A 37 -0.67 -5.01 -5.17
C ILE A 37 -1.14 -4.90 -6.63
N PRO A 38 -2.39 -4.49 -6.88
CA PRO A 38 -2.88 -4.35 -8.23
C PRO A 38 -2.27 -3.12 -8.91
N VAL A 39 -1.38 -3.37 -9.87
CA VAL A 39 -0.78 -2.36 -10.74
C VAL A 39 -1.09 -2.74 -12.18
N ARG A 40 -1.69 -1.81 -12.92
CA ARG A 40 -2.00 -2.06 -14.34
C ARG A 40 -0.71 -2.30 -15.13
N ALA A 41 -0.78 -3.19 -16.11
CA ALA A 41 0.39 -3.54 -16.94
C ALA A 41 1.02 -2.32 -17.61
N GLN A 42 0.21 -1.38 -18.09
CA GLN A 42 0.69 -0.12 -18.70
C GLN A 42 1.46 0.74 -17.73
N VAL A 43 0.97 0.83 -16.47
CA VAL A 43 1.63 1.58 -15.40
C VAL A 43 2.94 0.92 -15.02
N ARG A 44 2.95 -0.40 -14.90
CA ARG A 44 4.17 -1.16 -14.59
C ARG A 44 5.23 -0.97 -15.66
N GLY A 45 4.84 -1.09 -16.95
CA GLY A 45 5.75 -0.87 -18.07
C GLY A 45 6.31 0.54 -18.12
N ALA A 46 5.47 1.56 -17.91
CA ALA A 46 5.93 2.96 -17.87
C ALA A 46 6.88 3.21 -16.69
N ALA A 47 6.57 2.67 -15.51
CA ALA A 47 7.40 2.80 -14.34
C ALA A 47 8.79 2.17 -14.53
N GLU A 48 8.85 0.99 -15.15
CA GLU A 48 10.11 0.34 -15.49
C GLU A 48 10.97 1.18 -16.45
N LEU A 49 10.36 1.75 -17.48
CA LEU A 49 11.06 2.62 -18.43
C LEU A 49 11.60 3.88 -17.79
N LEU A 50 10.89 4.44 -16.84
CA LEU A 50 11.26 5.68 -16.15
C LEU A 50 12.12 5.47 -14.91
N GLY A 51 12.32 4.22 -14.49
CA GLY A 51 13.02 3.91 -13.25
C GLY A 51 12.29 4.36 -11.99
N ILE A 52 10.96 4.38 -12.01
CA ILE A 52 10.10 4.83 -10.92
C ILE A 52 9.42 3.62 -10.29
N ASP A 53 9.34 3.60 -8.95
CA ASP A 53 8.56 2.61 -8.23
C ASP A 53 7.10 3.07 -8.13
N PRO A 54 6.13 2.30 -8.66
CA PRO A 54 4.70 2.68 -8.61
C PRO A 54 4.17 2.91 -7.20
N LEU A 55 4.76 2.30 -6.18
CA LEU A 55 4.34 2.49 -4.78
C LEU A 55 4.54 3.91 -4.27
N TYR A 56 5.46 4.67 -4.86
CA TYR A 56 5.76 6.05 -4.48
C TYR A 56 5.02 7.08 -5.34
N VAL A 57 4.29 6.63 -6.35
CA VAL A 57 3.56 7.54 -7.22
C VAL A 57 2.24 7.95 -6.55
N ALA A 58 2.01 9.25 -6.47
CA ALA A 58 0.75 9.79 -5.97
C ALA A 58 -0.44 9.23 -6.75
N CYS A 59 -1.43 8.73 -6.05
CA CYS A 59 -2.61 8.10 -6.64
C CYS A 59 -3.87 8.75 -6.11
N GLU A 60 -4.53 9.53 -6.96
CA GLU A 60 -5.85 10.05 -6.65
C GLU A 60 -6.91 8.96 -6.84
N GLY A 61 -7.91 8.93 -5.96
CA GLY A 61 -8.99 7.96 -6.03
C GLY A 61 -8.59 6.53 -5.66
N ARG A 62 -7.50 6.37 -4.91
CA ARG A 62 -7.07 5.10 -4.32
C ARG A 62 -7.09 5.20 -2.82
N LEU A 63 -7.50 4.13 -2.17
CA LEU A 63 -7.45 4.07 -0.71
C LEU A 63 -6.76 2.80 -0.22
N VAL A 64 -6.16 2.92 0.94
CA VAL A 64 -5.63 1.81 1.72
C VAL A 64 -6.49 1.68 2.97
N ALA A 65 -6.94 0.48 3.24
CA ALA A 65 -7.71 0.16 4.43
C ALA A 65 -6.95 -0.84 5.30
N VAL A 66 -6.94 -0.59 6.59
CA VAL A 66 -6.50 -1.55 7.60
C VAL A 66 -7.74 -1.99 8.35
N VAL A 67 -8.01 -3.28 8.33
CA VAL A 67 -9.20 -3.85 8.95
C VAL A 67 -8.81 -5.08 9.78
N ASP A 68 -9.70 -5.50 10.67
CA ASP A 68 -9.50 -6.75 11.42
C ASP A 68 -9.31 -7.92 10.45
N GLY A 69 -8.33 -8.77 10.72
CA GLY A 69 -8.00 -9.90 9.85
C GLY A 69 -9.17 -10.86 9.63
N SER A 70 -10.06 -11.02 10.62
CA SER A 70 -11.24 -11.85 10.50
C SER A 70 -12.29 -11.28 9.54
N GLN A 71 -12.24 -9.97 9.28
CA GLN A 71 -13.17 -9.25 8.41
C GLN A 71 -12.58 -8.88 7.05
N ALA A 72 -11.30 -9.14 6.83
CA ALA A 72 -10.60 -8.74 5.62
C ALA A 72 -11.22 -9.32 4.35
N GLY A 73 -11.60 -10.59 4.37
CA GLY A 73 -12.27 -11.25 3.24
C GLY A 73 -13.61 -10.61 2.90
N ASP A 74 -14.42 -10.33 3.91
CA ASP A 74 -15.73 -9.69 3.73
C ASP A 74 -15.58 -8.26 3.23
N ALA A 75 -14.58 -7.53 3.73
CA ALA A 75 -14.28 -6.18 3.28
C ALA A 75 -13.91 -6.14 1.79
N VAL A 76 -13.06 -7.06 1.34
CA VAL A 76 -12.70 -7.16 -0.09
C VAL A 76 -13.92 -7.52 -0.93
N THR A 77 -14.76 -8.45 -0.48
CA THR A 77 -16.00 -8.82 -1.18
C THR A 77 -16.91 -7.61 -1.33
N ALA A 78 -17.09 -6.84 -0.28
CA ALA A 78 -17.93 -5.64 -0.30
C ALA A 78 -17.37 -4.56 -1.25
N LEU A 79 -16.06 -4.35 -1.24
CA LEU A 79 -15.40 -3.39 -2.13
C LEU A 79 -15.51 -3.80 -3.60
N ARG A 80 -15.33 -5.08 -3.90
CA ARG A 80 -15.44 -5.61 -5.27
C ARG A 80 -16.86 -5.55 -5.83
N ALA A 81 -17.86 -5.49 -4.98
CA ALA A 81 -19.26 -5.32 -5.41
C ALA A 81 -19.51 -3.92 -6.00
N HIS A 82 -18.65 -2.94 -5.68
CA HIS A 82 -18.73 -1.60 -6.26
C HIS A 82 -17.92 -1.53 -7.58
N PRO A 83 -18.43 -0.87 -8.63
CA PRO A 83 -17.72 -0.78 -9.92
C PRO A 83 -16.30 -0.22 -9.82
N LEU A 84 -16.04 0.73 -8.92
CA LEU A 84 -14.72 1.31 -8.71
C LEU A 84 -13.81 0.44 -7.84
N GLY A 85 -14.37 -0.55 -7.15
CA GLY A 85 -13.64 -1.46 -6.26
C GLY A 85 -13.30 -2.81 -6.89
N ALA A 86 -13.52 -3.00 -8.17
CA ALA A 86 -13.34 -4.30 -8.85
C ALA A 86 -11.93 -4.90 -8.69
N GLN A 87 -10.92 -4.05 -8.49
CA GLN A 87 -9.52 -4.45 -8.31
C GLN A 87 -9.08 -4.51 -6.84
N ALA A 88 -9.99 -4.36 -5.89
CA ALA A 88 -9.66 -4.42 -4.47
C ALA A 88 -8.99 -5.76 -4.13
N ALA A 89 -7.93 -5.71 -3.34
CA ALA A 89 -7.14 -6.88 -2.97
C ALA A 89 -6.58 -6.74 -1.56
N ILE A 90 -6.39 -7.87 -0.90
CA ILE A 90 -5.59 -7.94 0.33
C ILE A 90 -4.12 -7.90 -0.10
N ILE A 91 -3.41 -6.85 0.26
CA ILE A 91 -2.03 -6.63 -0.17
C ILE A 91 -0.99 -7.00 0.88
N GLY A 92 -1.40 -7.21 2.10
CA GLY A 92 -0.49 -7.53 3.19
C GLY A 92 -1.17 -7.57 4.54
N GLU A 93 -0.36 -7.45 5.58
CA GLU A 93 -0.83 -7.51 6.96
C GLU A 93 -0.06 -6.55 7.86
N VAL A 94 -0.68 -6.17 8.95
CA VAL A 94 -0.05 -5.42 10.02
C VAL A 94 0.46 -6.41 11.07
N THR A 95 1.71 -6.24 11.46
CA THR A 95 2.41 -7.12 12.41
C THR A 95 2.93 -6.33 13.60
N ALA A 96 3.24 -7.01 14.70
CA ALA A 96 3.85 -6.33 15.84
C ALA A 96 5.30 -5.91 15.55
N ASP A 97 6.05 -6.73 14.83
CA ASP A 97 7.47 -6.54 14.55
C ASP A 97 7.78 -6.70 13.05
N PRO A 98 8.75 -5.98 12.54
CA PRO A 98 9.51 -4.89 13.17
C PRO A 98 8.70 -3.58 13.24
N ALA A 99 8.51 -3.05 14.44
CA ALA A 99 7.71 -1.85 14.66
C ALA A 99 8.27 -0.63 13.92
N GLY A 100 7.38 0.16 13.34
CA GLY A 100 7.73 1.38 12.60
C GLY A 100 8.29 1.14 11.19
N LEU A 101 8.34 -0.10 10.72
CA LEU A 101 8.89 -0.45 9.41
C LEU A 101 7.84 -1.04 8.49
N VAL A 102 8.01 -0.72 7.21
CA VAL A 102 7.26 -1.35 6.11
C VAL A 102 8.23 -2.25 5.34
N THR A 103 7.88 -3.51 5.23
CA THR A 103 8.65 -4.48 4.45
C THR A 103 7.80 -5.04 3.31
N ILE A 104 8.42 -5.27 2.17
CA ILE A 104 7.76 -5.84 1.01
C ILE A 104 8.49 -7.10 0.56
N LYS A 105 7.70 -8.15 0.34
CA LYS A 105 8.18 -9.35 -0.33
C LYS A 105 8.16 -9.11 -1.82
N THR A 106 9.32 -9.14 -2.45
CA THR A 106 9.44 -8.90 -3.88
C THR A 106 8.99 -10.10 -4.70
N THR A 107 8.65 -9.86 -5.94
CA THR A 107 8.28 -10.90 -6.93
C THR A 107 9.34 -12.00 -7.04
N PHE A 108 10.60 -11.66 -6.85
CA PHE A 108 11.72 -12.61 -6.93
C PHE A 108 12.01 -13.34 -5.62
N GLY A 109 11.16 -13.18 -4.60
CA GLY A 109 11.26 -13.89 -3.32
C GLY A 109 12.10 -13.22 -2.25
N GLY A 110 12.77 -12.11 -2.56
CA GLY A 110 13.50 -11.31 -1.57
C GLY A 110 12.57 -10.43 -0.74
N THR A 111 13.09 -9.87 0.34
CA THR A 111 12.39 -8.89 1.16
C THR A 111 13.21 -7.61 1.19
N ARG A 112 12.56 -6.47 1.01
CA ARG A 112 13.19 -5.16 1.14
C ARG A 112 12.38 -4.24 2.04
N ILE A 113 13.04 -3.25 2.60
CA ILE A 113 12.38 -2.20 3.37
C ILE A 113 11.84 -1.15 2.39
N VAL A 114 10.59 -0.74 2.59
CA VAL A 114 9.98 0.36 1.87
C VAL A 114 10.12 1.60 2.76
N ASP A 115 11.07 2.46 2.44
CA ASP A 115 11.37 3.63 3.24
C ASP A 115 10.64 4.87 2.71
N LEU A 116 10.58 5.92 3.53
CA LEU A 116 10.12 7.22 3.07
C LEU A 116 11.17 7.83 2.14
N LEU A 117 10.72 8.33 1.00
CA LEU A 117 11.61 9.06 0.11
C LEU A 117 11.95 10.42 0.71
N VAL A 118 13.23 10.78 0.59
CA VAL A 118 13.71 12.14 0.87
C VAL A 118 13.56 12.94 -0.43
N GLY A 119 12.52 13.73 -0.52
CA GLY A 119 12.14 14.49 -1.71
C GLY A 119 11.08 13.78 -2.57
N ASP A 120 10.41 14.54 -3.42
CA ASP A 120 9.41 14.01 -4.34
C ASP A 120 10.09 13.68 -5.67
N PRO A 121 10.03 12.41 -6.14
CA PRO A 121 10.59 12.03 -7.44
C PRO A 121 9.80 12.59 -8.62
N LEU A 122 8.58 13.06 -8.37
CA LEU A 122 7.68 13.63 -9.36
C LEU A 122 7.17 15.00 -8.91
N PRO A 123 6.85 15.89 -9.86
CA PRO A 123 6.22 17.17 -9.53
C PRO A 123 4.93 16.97 -8.74
N ARG A 124 4.69 17.84 -7.77
CA ARG A 124 3.42 17.86 -7.04
C ARG A 124 2.33 18.37 -7.97
N ILE A 125 1.27 17.59 -8.11
CA ILE A 125 0.14 17.95 -8.94
C ILE A 125 -0.93 18.69 -8.13
N CYS A 126 -0.88 18.52 -6.82
CA CYS A 126 -1.82 19.19 -5.91
C CYS A 126 -1.18 19.54 -4.57
#